data_38bc4fe2e27c20849aff20e6f7006e7f
#
_entry.id   38bc4fe2e27c20849aff20e6f7006e7f
#
_cell.length_a   1.000
_cell.length_b   1.000
_cell.length_c   1.000
_cell.angle_alpha   90.00
_cell.angle_beta   90.00
_cell.angle_gamma   90.00
#
_symmetry.space_group_name_H-M   'P 1'
#
loop_
_entity.id
_entity.type
_entity.pdbx_description
1 polymer ?
#
loop_
_entity_poly.entity_id
_entity_poly.type
_entity_poly.pdbx_seq_one_letter_code
_entity_poly.pdbx_strand_id
1 'polypeptide(L)'
;MTLYTSDYLEYYLTLVGWIVHNGIWSVLVASGLFALPFLAIVIQEWLKARAEGADEGNKGVLSSMRIENRVFVAIVVIMFAGIPFIDVDLNTISFDQSRSSQCQVNVPAPSDTGWGQSFTTLNNQSAKVPVWWFFMHSISKAVTSAAVAAIPCGTDLRQMRMDIDNTRIDDPLLAQEVTDFALNCYGPARAKLFMNRPDLSEEQMADVSWIGSNYFVDTPGYYDTYHSSTPRESWPYDDSRDAGLTEVPSGAGYPNCREWWSDGSTGLRARLLAQVDPNLLSRMANWAGFISRTELDDSVIRAIAAPRQQKLNQGAVYTDYGGQIDKTLPNVVTRAAGDVGMAVGAIGLFPAMDVMRQALPMALSLLKMALVICIPIVLVIGTYDLKNLVTVSVVQFALFFVDFWFQLARWVDSTILDALYGWGWGYNRPMTNFDPVMGLNNAFGDLLLNFVMATMFLVLPGFWLAALTWVGVRAAGIVSAFSNSTKDAASAGGKGPAIISSKLK
;
A
#
# COMPACT_ATOMS: atom_id res chain seq x y z
N MET A 1 11.94 13.02 25.42
CA MET A 1 12.10 13.55 24.03
C MET A 1 11.66 12.45 23.08
N THR A 2 10.78 12.74 22.13
CA THR A 2 10.17 11.73 21.25
C THR A 2 10.55 11.99 19.79
N LEU A 3 10.87 10.92 19.04
CA LEU A 3 11.01 10.95 17.59
C LEU A 3 9.69 10.50 16.96
N TYR A 4 9.18 11.25 16.00
CA TYR A 4 7.94 10.91 15.31
C TYR A 4 8.20 10.22 13.97
N THR A 5 7.38 9.23 13.64
CA THR A 5 7.43 8.47 12.39
C THR A 5 6.03 8.41 11.77
N SER A 6 5.94 8.35 10.45
CA SER A 6 4.67 8.37 9.71
C SER A 6 4.33 7.04 9.03
N ASP A 7 5.24 6.06 9.07
CA ASP A 7 5.07 4.74 8.48
C ASP A 7 5.46 3.65 9.49
N TYR A 8 4.81 2.48 9.43
CA TYR A 8 5.08 1.36 10.35
C TYR A 8 6.49 0.81 10.20
N LEU A 9 6.99 0.70 8.98
CA LEU A 9 8.34 0.24 8.73
C LEU A 9 9.37 1.29 9.17
N GLU A 10 9.11 2.59 8.95
CA GLU A 10 9.93 3.70 9.43
C GLU A 10 10.09 3.66 10.96
N TYR A 11 9.01 3.29 11.69
CA TYR A 11 9.05 3.20 13.16
C TYR A 11 10.16 2.28 13.65
N TYR A 12 10.27 1.08 13.07
CA TYR A 12 11.32 0.12 13.46
C TYR A 12 12.68 0.46 12.86
N LEU A 13 12.72 0.86 11.58
CA LEU A 13 13.97 1.16 10.88
C LEU A 13 14.68 2.40 11.43
N THR A 14 13.96 3.32 12.03
CA THR A 14 14.56 4.48 12.72
C THR A 14 15.48 4.01 13.85
N LEU A 15 15.04 3.09 14.69
CA LEU A 15 15.88 2.55 15.76
C LEU A 15 17.06 1.75 15.20
N VAL A 16 16.84 0.89 14.21
CA VAL A 16 17.91 0.12 13.54
C VAL A 16 18.97 1.05 12.97
N GLY A 17 18.55 2.12 12.29
CA GLY A 17 19.45 3.10 11.71
C GLY A 17 20.39 3.73 12.75
N TRP A 18 19.84 4.11 13.91
CA TRP A 18 20.63 4.70 15.00
C TRP A 18 21.52 3.68 15.72
N ILE A 19 21.09 2.43 15.88
CA ILE A 19 21.95 1.36 16.42
C ILE A 19 23.18 1.16 15.53
N VAL A 20 22.97 1.04 14.22
CA VAL A 20 24.09 0.86 13.27
C VAL A 20 24.96 2.11 13.18
N HIS A 21 24.36 3.30 13.18
CA HIS A 21 25.10 4.57 13.26
C HIS A 21 26.06 4.59 14.46
N ASN A 22 25.57 4.22 15.65
CA ASN A 22 26.39 4.19 16.88
C ASN A 22 27.53 3.17 16.76
N GLY A 23 27.27 2.01 16.16
CA GLY A 23 28.31 1.01 15.89
C GLY A 23 29.42 1.56 14.99
N ILE A 24 29.04 2.21 13.87
CA ILE A 24 30.00 2.84 12.95
C ILE A 24 30.78 3.95 13.66
N TRP A 25 30.10 4.84 14.40
CA TRP A 25 30.77 5.90 15.13
C TRP A 25 31.75 5.35 16.14
N SER A 26 31.38 4.32 16.90
CA SER A 26 32.28 3.63 17.84
C SER A 26 33.54 3.08 17.17
N VAL A 27 33.40 2.47 15.99
CA VAL A 27 34.54 1.97 15.20
C VAL A 27 35.44 3.11 14.73
N LEU A 28 34.88 4.22 14.25
CA LEU A 28 35.62 5.40 13.82
C LEU A 28 36.43 6.01 14.97
N VAL A 29 35.86 6.06 16.18
CA VAL A 29 36.52 6.56 17.37
C VAL A 29 37.59 5.58 17.82
N ALA A 30 37.29 4.30 17.94
CA ALA A 30 38.25 3.28 18.40
C ALA A 30 39.46 3.12 17.46
N SER A 31 39.28 3.29 16.16
CA SER A 31 40.36 3.24 15.15
C SER A 31 41.14 4.56 15.03
N GLY A 32 40.69 5.65 15.64
CA GLY A 32 41.25 6.97 15.46
C GLY A 32 40.93 7.65 14.14
N LEU A 33 40.12 7.03 13.27
CA LEU A 33 39.73 7.58 11.96
C LEU A 33 38.95 8.89 12.07
N PHE A 34 38.26 9.11 13.20
CA PHE A 34 37.57 10.38 13.46
C PHE A 34 38.52 11.59 13.52
N ALA A 35 39.81 11.37 13.78
CA ALA A 35 40.81 12.43 13.86
C ALA A 35 41.45 12.78 12.51
N LEU A 36 41.34 11.93 11.50
CA LEU A 36 41.89 12.16 10.14
C LEU A 36 41.49 13.51 9.52
N PRO A 37 40.23 13.97 9.69
CA PRO A 37 39.80 15.27 9.14
C PRO A 37 40.62 16.45 9.70
N PHE A 38 41.03 16.42 10.96
CA PHE A 38 41.87 17.46 11.55
C PHE A 38 43.24 17.51 10.89
N LEU A 39 43.84 16.36 10.65
CA LEU A 39 45.11 16.28 9.90
C LEU A 39 44.92 16.80 8.45
N ALA A 40 43.84 16.45 7.83
CA ALA A 40 43.50 16.93 6.46
C ALA A 40 43.34 18.47 6.43
N ILE A 41 42.68 19.07 7.43
CA ILE A 41 42.54 20.53 7.55
C ILE A 41 43.90 21.18 7.66
N VAL A 42 44.78 20.69 8.52
CA VAL A 42 46.13 21.26 8.70
C VAL A 42 46.93 21.17 7.40
N ILE A 43 46.94 20.03 6.73
CA ILE A 43 47.66 19.82 5.47
C ILE A 43 47.11 20.74 4.37
N GLN A 44 45.80 20.83 4.24
CA GLN A 44 45.15 21.68 3.21
C GLN A 44 45.49 23.17 3.39
N GLU A 45 45.39 23.69 4.61
CA GLU A 45 45.69 25.11 4.87
C GLU A 45 47.20 25.39 4.77
N TRP A 46 48.05 24.42 5.15
CA TRP A 46 49.51 24.55 4.94
C TRP A 46 49.88 24.60 3.44
N LEU A 47 49.26 23.73 2.62
CA LEU A 47 49.47 23.74 1.16
C LEU A 47 48.96 25.04 0.51
N LYS A 48 47.80 25.55 0.96
CA LYS A 48 47.28 26.84 0.49
C LYS A 48 48.22 28.00 0.83
N ALA A 49 48.69 28.08 2.08
CA ALA A 49 49.63 29.10 2.49
C ALA A 49 50.94 29.06 1.68
N ARG A 50 51.34 27.87 1.23
CA ARG A 50 52.51 27.69 0.37
C ARG A 50 52.24 28.10 -1.10
N ALA A 51 51.00 27.95 -1.58
CA ALA A 51 50.61 28.32 -2.95
C ALA A 51 50.40 29.84 -3.08
N GLU A 52 50.06 30.56 -2.03
CA GLU A 52 49.81 32.02 -2.02
C GLU A 52 51.04 32.90 -2.27
N GLY A 53 52.20 32.36 -2.67
CA GLY A 53 53.40 33.07 -3.15
C GLY A 53 54.13 33.96 -2.11
N ALA A 54 55.28 34.61 -2.46
CA ALA A 54 56.11 35.27 -1.49
C ALA A 54 55.70 36.74 -1.14
N ASP A 55 54.69 37.29 -1.83
CA ASP A 55 54.39 38.72 -1.80
C ASP A 55 53.43 39.21 -0.69
N GLU A 56 52.76 38.31 0.04
CA GLU A 56 51.82 38.72 1.11
C GLU A 56 52.49 38.60 2.46
N GLY A 57 52.71 39.73 3.17
CA GLY A 57 53.29 39.76 4.51
C GLY A 57 52.46 38.95 5.52
N ASN A 58 53.09 38.32 6.52
CA ASN A 58 52.50 37.60 7.66
C ASN A 58 51.67 36.33 7.36
N LYS A 59 52.03 35.55 6.34
CA LYS A 59 51.34 34.28 5.93
C LYS A 59 51.21 33.25 7.03
N GLY A 60 52.21 33.12 7.90
CA GLY A 60 52.15 32.18 9.01
C GLY A 60 51.01 32.45 9.99
N VAL A 61 50.76 33.71 10.28
CA VAL A 61 49.66 34.14 11.16
C VAL A 61 48.31 33.94 10.52
N LEU A 62 48.16 34.29 9.24
CA LEU A 62 46.91 34.07 8.49
C LEU A 62 46.55 32.59 8.32
N SER A 63 47.55 31.75 8.03
CA SER A 63 47.37 30.30 7.94
C SER A 63 46.99 29.69 9.30
N SER A 64 47.64 30.13 10.40
CA SER A 64 47.28 29.70 11.74
C SER A 64 45.86 30.08 12.13
N MET A 65 45.43 31.31 11.84
CA MET A 65 44.04 31.74 12.09
C MET A 65 43.01 30.96 11.28
N ARG A 66 43.32 30.63 10.03
CA ARG A 66 42.43 29.78 9.19
C ARG A 66 42.32 28.35 9.74
N ILE A 67 43.42 27.77 10.16
CA ILE A 67 43.47 26.43 10.81
C ILE A 67 42.60 26.46 12.07
N GLU A 68 42.85 27.45 12.95
CA GLU A 68 42.11 27.61 14.20
C GLU A 68 40.61 27.69 13.98
N ASN A 69 40.16 28.56 13.08
CA ASN A 69 38.74 28.70 12.75
C ASN A 69 38.11 27.41 12.20
N ARG A 70 38.80 26.70 11.28
CA ARG A 70 38.32 25.43 10.74
C ARG A 70 38.27 24.31 11.76
N VAL A 71 39.29 24.22 12.60
CA VAL A 71 39.35 23.25 13.71
C VAL A 71 38.23 23.55 14.71
N PHE A 72 38.02 24.81 15.08
CA PHE A 72 36.92 25.20 15.95
C PHE A 72 35.56 24.78 15.38
N VAL A 73 35.27 25.06 14.09
CA VAL A 73 34.03 24.62 13.40
C VAL A 73 33.93 23.09 13.43
N ALA A 74 35.00 22.36 13.12
CA ALA A 74 35.00 20.92 13.14
C ALA A 74 34.70 20.34 14.56
N ILE A 75 35.23 20.95 15.61
CA ILE A 75 34.92 20.55 17.00
C ILE A 75 33.43 20.79 17.28
N VAL A 76 32.87 21.94 16.91
CA VAL A 76 31.45 22.23 17.09
C VAL A 76 30.59 21.23 16.35
N VAL A 77 30.92 20.91 15.09
CA VAL A 77 30.16 19.91 14.30
C VAL A 77 30.24 18.54 14.97
N ILE A 78 31.39 18.10 15.43
CA ILE A 78 31.54 16.81 16.15
C ILE A 78 30.67 16.79 17.41
N MET A 79 30.74 17.86 18.22
CA MET A 79 29.97 17.93 19.48
C MET A 79 28.47 17.82 19.28
N PHE A 80 27.95 18.48 18.28
CA PHE A 80 26.48 18.50 18.06
C PHE A 80 25.98 17.41 17.12
N ALA A 81 26.73 17.05 16.08
CA ALA A 81 26.28 16.15 15.01
C ALA A 81 27.03 14.81 14.96
N GLY A 82 28.21 14.69 15.66
CA GLY A 82 28.97 13.45 15.68
C GLY A 82 28.71 12.63 16.95
N ILE A 83 28.74 13.26 18.12
CA ILE A 83 28.68 12.55 19.41
C ILE A 83 27.24 12.12 19.69
N PRO A 84 26.93 10.81 19.81
CA PRO A 84 25.66 10.30 20.21
C PRO A 84 25.35 10.65 21.68
N PHE A 85 24.25 11.37 21.93
CA PHE A 85 23.95 11.92 23.26
C PHE A 85 22.56 11.56 23.79
N ILE A 86 21.49 11.63 22.94
CA ILE A 86 20.11 11.45 23.34
C ILE A 86 19.73 9.99 23.22
N ASP A 87 19.32 9.36 24.31
CA ASP A 87 18.86 7.97 24.30
C ASP A 87 17.51 7.84 23.59
N VAL A 88 17.40 6.86 22.70
CA VAL A 88 16.21 6.54 21.91
C VAL A 88 15.99 5.03 21.91
N ASP A 89 14.77 4.64 22.21
CA ASP A 89 14.25 3.27 22.16
C ASP A 89 12.86 3.25 21.51
N LEU A 90 12.23 2.08 21.37
CA LEU A 90 10.89 1.99 20.81
C LEU A 90 9.83 2.74 21.62
N ASN A 91 10.05 3.00 22.91
CA ASN A 91 9.10 3.77 23.73
C ASN A 91 9.22 5.28 23.51
N THR A 92 10.40 5.74 23.08
CA THR A 92 10.68 7.14 22.76
C THR A 92 10.44 7.48 21.29
N ILE A 93 10.20 6.48 20.44
CA ILE A 93 9.72 6.66 19.07
C ILE A 93 8.18 6.60 19.10
N SER A 94 7.53 7.58 18.51
CA SER A 94 6.08 7.66 18.46
C SER A 94 5.60 7.60 17.02
N PHE A 95 4.58 6.77 16.76
CA PHE A 95 3.88 6.77 15.49
C PHE A 95 2.93 7.97 15.43
N ASP A 96 3.03 8.77 14.36
CA ASP A 96 2.20 9.98 14.20
C ASP A 96 0.76 9.59 13.82
N GLN A 97 -0.14 9.73 14.78
CA GLN A 97 -1.57 9.48 14.61
C GLN A 97 -2.38 10.78 14.41
N SER A 98 -1.73 11.92 14.24
CA SER A 98 -2.41 13.20 14.11
C SER A 98 -3.41 13.22 12.97
N ARG A 99 -3.04 12.65 11.82
CA ARG A 99 -3.90 12.53 10.63
C ARG A 99 -5.08 11.59 10.86
N SER A 100 -4.85 10.44 11.48
CA SER A 100 -5.91 9.47 11.77
C SER A 100 -6.93 10.05 12.75
N SER A 101 -6.46 10.77 13.77
CA SER A 101 -7.31 11.47 14.73
C SER A 101 -8.11 12.60 14.07
N GLN A 102 -7.47 13.39 13.19
CA GLN A 102 -8.12 14.46 12.45
C GLN A 102 -9.25 13.95 11.54
N CYS A 103 -9.00 12.84 10.86
CA CYS A 103 -9.93 12.26 9.89
C CYS A 103 -10.80 11.13 10.46
N GLN A 104 -10.74 10.90 11.76
CA GLN A 104 -11.53 9.88 12.48
C GLN A 104 -11.33 8.46 11.90
N VAL A 105 -10.12 8.16 11.45
CA VAL A 105 -9.74 6.83 10.94
C VAL A 105 -8.98 6.10 12.03
N ASN A 106 -9.45 4.92 12.40
CA ASN A 106 -8.73 4.08 13.37
C ASN A 106 -7.52 3.43 12.67
N VAL A 107 -6.32 3.69 13.20
CA VAL A 107 -5.07 3.12 12.72
C VAL A 107 -4.43 2.34 13.88
N PRO A 108 -4.17 1.03 13.73
CA PRO A 108 -3.58 0.22 14.80
C PRO A 108 -2.19 0.73 15.19
N ALA A 109 -1.78 0.45 16.42
CA ALA A 109 -0.43 0.75 16.85
C ALA A 109 0.59 -0.14 16.11
N PRO A 110 1.85 0.31 15.91
CA PRO A 110 2.87 -0.51 15.24
C PRO A 110 3.07 -1.89 15.86
N SER A 111 2.91 -2.02 17.18
CA SER A 111 2.98 -3.29 17.93
C SER A 111 1.87 -4.27 17.54
N ASP A 112 0.71 -3.76 17.13
CA ASP A 112 -0.49 -4.55 16.82
C ASP A 112 -0.55 -4.95 15.34
N THR A 113 0.54 -4.73 14.61
CA THR A 113 0.70 -5.09 13.21
C THR A 113 1.65 -6.28 13.06
N GLY A 114 1.64 -6.95 11.91
CA GLY A 114 2.61 -7.99 11.57
C GLY A 114 4.07 -7.54 11.66
N TRP A 115 4.33 -6.24 11.55
CA TRP A 115 5.65 -5.66 11.75
C TRP A 115 6.13 -5.79 13.20
N GLY A 116 5.24 -5.63 14.19
CA GLY A 116 5.57 -5.82 15.60
C GLY A 116 6.10 -7.21 15.91
N GLN A 117 5.52 -8.23 15.29
CA GLN A 117 5.98 -9.61 15.42
C GLN A 117 7.33 -9.85 14.73
N SER A 118 7.55 -9.26 13.57
CA SER A 118 8.79 -9.41 12.78
C SER A 118 9.99 -8.73 13.44
N PHE A 119 9.79 -7.62 14.15
CA PHE A 119 10.84 -6.81 14.76
C PHE A 119 10.94 -6.99 16.29
N THR A 120 10.48 -8.11 16.84
CA THR A 120 10.57 -8.40 18.30
C THR A 120 11.98 -8.33 18.85
N THR A 121 13.00 -8.58 18.03
CA THR A 121 14.42 -8.47 18.42
C THR A 121 14.87 -7.05 18.79
N LEU A 122 14.10 -6.03 18.39
CA LEU A 122 14.37 -4.63 18.75
C LEU A 122 13.77 -4.25 20.11
N ASN A 123 12.92 -5.08 20.68
CA ASN A 123 12.38 -4.86 22.02
C ASN A 123 13.57 -4.82 23.02
N ASN A 124 13.59 -3.80 23.84
CA ASN A 124 14.68 -3.53 24.80
C ASN A 124 16.04 -3.13 24.18
N GLN A 125 16.11 -2.86 22.88
CA GLN A 125 17.28 -2.23 22.27
C GLN A 125 17.15 -0.70 22.40
N SER A 126 18.30 -0.06 22.60
CA SER A 126 18.41 1.39 22.63
C SER A 126 19.58 1.88 21.79
N ALA A 127 19.46 3.08 21.28
CA ALA A 127 20.49 3.78 20.54
C ALA A 127 20.63 5.20 21.07
N LYS A 128 21.74 5.87 20.73
CA LYS A 128 21.92 7.29 21.03
C LYS A 128 21.95 8.12 19.76
N VAL A 129 21.27 9.24 19.80
CA VAL A 129 21.15 10.16 18.67
C VAL A 129 21.91 11.43 18.98
N PRO A 130 22.78 11.97 18.08
CA PRO A 130 23.41 13.27 18.25
C PRO A 130 22.33 14.38 18.25
N VAL A 131 22.55 15.42 19.04
CA VAL A 131 21.58 16.50 19.28
C VAL A 131 21.12 17.18 18.00
N TRP A 132 22.03 17.42 17.07
CA TRP A 132 21.72 18.03 15.77
C TRP A 132 20.73 17.21 14.95
N TRP A 133 20.95 15.91 14.86
CA TRP A 133 20.10 15.03 14.05
C TRP A 133 18.74 14.78 14.70
N PHE A 134 18.68 14.77 16.02
CA PHE A 134 17.42 14.74 16.75
C PHE A 134 16.58 15.99 16.43
N PHE A 135 17.20 17.16 16.46
CA PHE A 135 16.56 18.44 16.14
C PHE A 135 16.10 18.49 14.68
N MET A 136 16.96 18.08 13.75
CA MET A 136 16.63 18.04 12.32
C MET A 136 15.50 17.06 12.01
N HIS A 137 15.49 15.89 12.65
CA HIS A 137 14.39 14.93 12.54
C HIS A 137 13.07 15.55 13.03
N SER A 138 13.08 16.15 14.21
CA SER A 138 11.90 16.76 14.82
C SER A 138 11.32 17.89 13.97
N ILE A 139 12.16 18.80 13.45
CA ILE A 139 11.71 19.86 12.55
C ILE A 139 11.16 19.28 11.26
N SER A 140 11.87 18.33 10.64
CA SER A 140 11.45 17.73 9.37
C SER A 140 10.08 17.07 9.51
N LYS A 141 9.86 16.32 10.59
CA LYS A 141 8.57 15.70 10.87
C LYS A 141 7.49 16.72 11.21
N ALA A 142 7.79 17.73 12.02
CA ALA A 142 6.81 18.77 12.36
C ALA A 142 6.30 19.51 11.11
N VAL A 143 7.20 19.91 10.20
CA VAL A 143 6.84 20.58 8.95
C VAL A 143 6.04 19.63 8.04
N THR A 144 6.48 18.37 7.92
CA THR A 144 5.80 17.38 7.09
C THR A 144 4.41 17.06 7.63
N SER A 145 4.26 16.83 8.94
CA SER A 145 2.96 16.56 9.57
C SER A 145 2.02 17.77 9.46
N ALA A 146 2.53 19.00 9.61
CA ALA A 146 1.74 20.21 9.39
C ALA A 146 1.24 20.33 7.94
N ALA A 147 2.10 20.03 6.96
CA ALA A 147 1.72 20.02 5.55
C ALA A 147 0.69 18.92 5.25
N VAL A 148 0.85 17.72 5.81
CA VAL A 148 -0.10 16.61 5.68
C VAL A 148 -1.45 16.95 6.33
N ALA A 149 -1.45 17.63 7.48
CA ALA A 149 -2.67 18.06 8.16
C ALA A 149 -3.47 19.10 7.35
N ALA A 150 -2.81 19.85 6.46
CA ALA A 150 -3.48 20.80 5.57
C ALA A 150 -4.22 20.10 4.40
N ILE A 151 -3.95 18.83 4.11
CA ILE A 151 -4.68 18.06 3.09
C ILE A 151 -6.08 17.76 3.63
N PRO A 152 -7.18 18.05 2.89
CA PRO A 152 -8.53 17.72 3.33
C PRO A 152 -8.69 16.23 3.66
N CYS A 153 -9.54 15.91 4.62
CA CYS A 153 -9.89 14.52 4.88
C CYS A 153 -10.72 13.95 3.73
N GLY A 154 -10.48 12.71 3.39
CA GLY A 154 -11.19 11.98 2.35
C GLY A 154 -11.01 10.49 2.55
N THR A 155 -11.92 9.69 2.02
CA THR A 155 -11.81 8.22 2.04
C THR A 155 -10.79 7.79 1.00
N ASP A 156 -9.83 6.97 1.41
CA ASP A 156 -8.90 6.34 0.47
C ASP A 156 -9.60 5.14 -0.22
N LEU A 157 -10.28 5.43 -1.33
CA LEU A 157 -11.09 4.46 -2.07
C LEU A 157 -10.26 3.32 -2.62
N ARG A 158 -9.06 3.61 -3.09
CA ARG A 158 -8.18 2.58 -3.64
C ARG A 158 -7.62 1.67 -2.55
N GLN A 159 -7.26 2.21 -1.39
CA GLN A 159 -6.84 1.40 -0.26
C GLN A 159 -8.00 0.52 0.24
N MET A 160 -9.20 1.07 0.30
CA MET A 160 -10.38 0.33 0.68
C MET A 160 -10.66 -0.85 -0.26
N ARG A 161 -10.51 -0.64 -1.58
CA ARG A 161 -10.59 -1.72 -2.58
C ARG A 161 -9.51 -2.79 -2.35
N MET A 162 -8.26 -2.37 -2.11
CA MET A 162 -7.17 -3.31 -1.84
C MET A 162 -7.39 -4.11 -0.56
N ASP A 163 -7.93 -3.49 0.47
CA ASP A 163 -8.29 -4.16 1.72
C ASP A 163 -9.37 -5.23 1.47
N ILE A 164 -10.37 -4.93 0.64
CA ILE A 164 -11.39 -5.88 0.21
C ILE A 164 -10.78 -7.01 -0.62
N ASP A 165 -9.95 -6.69 -1.62
CA ASP A 165 -9.31 -7.66 -2.51
C ASP A 165 -8.35 -8.59 -1.74
N ASN A 166 -7.79 -8.13 -0.61
CA ASN A 166 -6.94 -8.91 0.27
C ASN A 166 -7.71 -9.70 1.34
N THR A 167 -8.99 -9.40 1.55
CA THR A 167 -9.83 -10.15 2.48
C THR A 167 -10.05 -11.55 1.92
N ARG A 168 -9.66 -12.55 2.67
CA ARG A 168 -9.79 -13.97 2.29
C ARG A 168 -10.70 -14.70 3.27
N ILE A 169 -11.27 -15.80 2.81
CA ILE A 169 -11.97 -16.72 3.70
C ILE A 169 -10.90 -17.55 4.41
N ASP A 170 -10.65 -17.24 5.70
CA ASP A 170 -9.63 -17.92 6.51
C ASP A 170 -10.05 -19.32 6.90
N ASP A 171 -11.36 -19.57 7.05
CA ASP A 171 -11.91 -20.87 7.35
C ASP A 171 -11.99 -21.75 6.08
N PRO A 172 -11.18 -22.82 5.97
CA PRO A 172 -11.18 -23.69 4.81
C PRO A 172 -12.51 -24.47 4.65
N LEU A 173 -13.26 -24.72 5.73
CA LEU A 173 -14.57 -25.38 5.66
C LEU A 173 -15.60 -24.44 5.06
N LEU A 174 -15.58 -23.16 5.45
CA LEU A 174 -16.44 -22.15 4.86
C LEU A 174 -16.12 -21.94 3.37
N ALA A 175 -14.84 -21.92 3.00
CA ALA A 175 -14.43 -21.82 1.59
C ALA A 175 -14.92 -23.00 0.75
N GLN A 176 -14.85 -24.22 1.30
CA GLN A 176 -15.41 -25.42 0.66
C GLN A 176 -16.93 -25.33 0.54
N GLU A 177 -17.61 -24.86 1.58
CA GLU A 177 -19.07 -24.73 1.61
C GLU A 177 -19.56 -23.69 0.58
N VAL A 178 -18.85 -22.60 0.37
CA VAL A 178 -19.12 -21.63 -0.71
C VAL A 178 -18.96 -22.30 -2.08
N THR A 179 -17.98 -23.16 -2.24
CA THR A 179 -17.78 -23.95 -3.47
C THR A 179 -18.95 -24.90 -3.72
N ASP A 180 -19.36 -25.62 -2.70
CA ASP A 180 -20.49 -26.55 -2.76
C ASP A 180 -21.80 -25.80 -3.09
N PHE A 181 -22.00 -24.60 -2.51
CA PHE A 181 -23.14 -23.75 -2.82
C PHE A 181 -23.12 -23.30 -4.30
N ALA A 182 -21.96 -22.92 -4.80
CA ALA A 182 -21.84 -22.55 -6.22
C ALA A 182 -22.20 -23.72 -7.15
N LEU A 183 -21.84 -24.96 -6.80
CA LEU A 183 -22.13 -26.13 -7.59
C LEU A 183 -23.59 -26.59 -7.47
N ASN A 184 -24.15 -26.60 -6.26
CA ASN A 184 -25.47 -27.19 -6.00
C ASN A 184 -26.62 -26.19 -6.21
N CYS A 185 -26.35 -24.90 -6.07
CA CYS A 185 -27.35 -23.83 -6.09
C CYS A 185 -27.18 -22.90 -7.30
N TYR A 186 -26.05 -22.22 -7.38
CA TYR A 186 -25.84 -21.20 -8.39
C TYR A 186 -25.73 -21.75 -9.81
N GLY A 187 -24.99 -22.82 -10.00
CA GLY A 187 -24.85 -23.48 -11.31
C GLY A 187 -26.18 -23.89 -11.90
N PRO A 188 -27.01 -24.70 -11.19
CA PRO A 188 -28.35 -25.09 -11.63
C PRO A 188 -29.29 -23.90 -11.86
N ALA A 189 -29.32 -22.91 -10.95
CA ALA A 189 -30.13 -21.71 -11.11
C ALA A 189 -29.78 -20.93 -12.37
N ARG A 190 -28.49 -20.76 -12.63
CA ARG A 190 -27.96 -20.09 -13.82
C ARG A 190 -28.27 -20.88 -15.09
N ALA A 191 -28.12 -22.21 -15.07
CA ALA A 191 -28.50 -23.04 -16.20
C ALA A 191 -30.00 -22.92 -16.53
N LYS A 192 -30.87 -22.89 -15.52
CA LYS A 192 -32.30 -22.66 -15.66
C LYS A 192 -32.61 -21.30 -16.24
N LEU A 193 -31.91 -20.24 -15.81
CA LEU A 193 -32.02 -18.89 -16.35
C LEU A 193 -31.71 -18.88 -17.85
N PHE A 194 -30.66 -19.55 -18.29
CA PHE A 194 -30.28 -19.67 -19.69
C PHE A 194 -31.31 -20.45 -20.53
N MET A 195 -31.95 -21.44 -19.94
CA MET A 195 -33.00 -22.19 -20.62
C MET A 195 -34.30 -21.36 -20.80
N ASN A 196 -34.67 -20.65 -19.73
CA ASN A 196 -35.93 -19.91 -19.70
C ASN A 196 -35.88 -18.55 -20.40
N ARG A 197 -34.70 -17.93 -20.47
CA ARG A 197 -34.42 -16.63 -21.09
C ARG A 197 -35.49 -15.56 -20.75
N PRO A 198 -35.72 -15.28 -19.44
CA PRO A 198 -36.65 -14.21 -19.07
C PRO A 198 -36.09 -12.86 -19.49
N ASP A 199 -36.99 -11.90 -19.74
CA ASP A 199 -36.55 -10.51 -19.92
C ASP A 199 -36.11 -9.95 -18.60
N LEU A 200 -34.83 -9.57 -18.53
CA LEU A 200 -34.19 -9.03 -17.32
C LEU A 200 -33.96 -7.53 -17.50
N SER A 201 -34.16 -6.77 -16.42
CA SER A 201 -33.70 -5.39 -16.34
C SER A 201 -32.15 -5.32 -16.28
N GLU A 202 -31.57 -4.15 -16.56
CA GLU A 202 -30.13 -3.96 -16.48
C GLU A 202 -29.58 -4.29 -15.06
N GLU A 203 -30.33 -3.94 -14.02
CA GLU A 203 -29.99 -4.27 -12.62
C GLU A 203 -30.00 -5.78 -12.38
N GLN A 204 -31.04 -6.47 -12.87
CA GLN A 204 -31.14 -7.93 -12.74
C GLN A 204 -30.03 -8.64 -13.53
N MET A 205 -29.67 -8.13 -14.73
CA MET A 205 -28.56 -8.70 -15.51
C MET A 205 -27.20 -8.59 -14.75
N ALA A 206 -26.98 -7.50 -14.04
CA ALA A 206 -25.81 -7.36 -13.19
C ALA A 206 -25.88 -8.28 -11.96
N ASP A 207 -27.06 -8.41 -11.35
CA ASP A 207 -27.29 -9.20 -10.15
C ASP A 207 -27.12 -10.71 -10.38
N VAL A 208 -27.62 -11.27 -11.47
CA VAL A 208 -27.55 -12.73 -11.76
C VAL A 208 -26.13 -13.25 -12.02
N SER A 209 -25.13 -12.39 -12.00
CA SER A 209 -23.73 -12.75 -12.31
C SER A 209 -22.95 -13.33 -11.12
N TRP A 210 -23.55 -13.44 -9.93
CA TRP A 210 -22.87 -13.92 -8.71
C TRP A 210 -23.76 -14.83 -7.85
N ILE A 211 -23.14 -15.56 -6.92
CA ILE A 211 -23.80 -16.62 -6.12
C ILE A 211 -24.88 -16.10 -5.16
N GLY A 212 -24.80 -14.84 -4.73
CA GLY A 212 -25.76 -14.22 -3.81
C GLY A 212 -26.81 -13.37 -4.50
N SER A 213 -27.08 -13.60 -5.78
CA SER A 213 -28.08 -12.88 -6.57
C SER A 213 -29.43 -12.81 -5.87
N ASN A 214 -29.92 -11.59 -5.63
CA ASN A 214 -31.25 -11.37 -5.10
C ASN A 214 -32.34 -11.89 -6.07
N TYR A 215 -32.07 -11.82 -7.36
CA TYR A 215 -32.97 -12.42 -8.36
C TYR A 215 -33.17 -13.92 -8.11
N PHE A 216 -32.12 -14.69 -7.85
CA PHE A 216 -32.24 -16.12 -7.57
C PHE A 216 -32.80 -16.42 -6.19
N VAL A 217 -32.55 -15.57 -5.22
CA VAL A 217 -33.09 -15.72 -3.84
C VAL A 217 -34.57 -15.44 -3.80
N ASP A 218 -35.06 -14.40 -4.49
CA ASP A 218 -36.42 -13.90 -4.36
C ASP A 218 -37.38 -14.44 -5.42
N THR A 219 -36.86 -14.85 -6.61
CA THR A 219 -37.71 -15.35 -7.68
C THR A 219 -38.05 -16.82 -7.46
N PRO A 220 -39.35 -17.18 -7.37
CA PRO A 220 -39.76 -18.57 -7.23
C PRO A 220 -39.24 -19.46 -8.35
N GLY A 221 -38.87 -20.66 -7.97
CA GLY A 221 -38.40 -21.67 -8.93
C GLY A 221 -36.88 -21.67 -9.14
N TYR A 222 -36.10 -20.85 -8.40
CA TYR A 222 -34.68 -20.88 -8.42
C TYR A 222 -34.11 -21.43 -7.08
N TYR A 223 -33.66 -20.61 -6.19
CA TYR A 223 -33.03 -21.07 -4.92
C TYR A 223 -34.01 -21.75 -3.95
N ASP A 224 -35.29 -21.56 -4.11
CA ASP A 224 -36.33 -22.27 -3.37
C ASP A 224 -36.52 -23.73 -3.81
N THR A 225 -36.07 -24.11 -5.02
CA THR A 225 -36.25 -25.45 -5.59
C THR A 225 -35.01 -26.33 -5.53
N TYR A 226 -33.82 -25.73 -5.39
CA TYR A 226 -32.56 -26.47 -5.24
C TYR A 226 -32.16 -26.56 -3.78
N HIS A 227 -31.43 -27.61 -3.40
CA HIS A 227 -30.94 -27.86 -2.04
C HIS A 227 -29.50 -28.37 -2.06
N SER A 228 -28.87 -28.42 -0.89
CA SER A 228 -27.56 -29.02 -0.73
C SER A 228 -27.60 -30.50 -1.13
N SER A 229 -26.60 -30.96 -1.88
CA SER A 229 -26.46 -32.39 -2.24
C SER A 229 -25.88 -33.24 -1.09
N THR A 230 -25.28 -32.59 -0.09
CA THR A 230 -24.69 -33.23 1.08
C THR A 230 -25.34 -32.69 2.35
N PRO A 231 -25.54 -33.56 3.37
CA PRO A 231 -26.12 -33.09 4.63
C PRO A 231 -25.18 -32.08 5.32
N ARG A 232 -25.75 -31.08 5.97
CA ARG A 232 -25.04 -30.01 6.66
C ARG A 232 -25.30 -30.04 8.16
N GLU A 233 -24.26 -30.14 8.96
CA GLU A 233 -24.38 -30.27 10.42
C GLU A 233 -25.10 -29.09 11.09
N SER A 234 -24.95 -27.89 10.53
CA SER A 234 -25.63 -26.69 11.03
C SER A 234 -27.14 -26.65 10.74
N TRP A 235 -27.65 -27.62 9.98
CA TRP A 235 -29.03 -27.68 9.53
C TRP A 235 -29.68 -29.00 9.99
N PRO A 236 -30.50 -29.00 11.04
CA PRO A 236 -31.20 -30.22 11.46
C PRO A 236 -32.07 -30.78 10.32
N TYR A 237 -32.17 -32.11 10.25
CA TYR A 237 -33.06 -32.76 9.31
C TYR A 237 -34.51 -32.39 9.57
N ASP A 238 -35.26 -32.04 8.54
CA ASP A 238 -36.66 -31.64 8.57
C ASP A 238 -37.43 -32.46 7.54
N ASP A 239 -38.40 -33.23 8.02
CA ASP A 239 -39.23 -34.16 7.18
C ASP A 239 -39.98 -33.44 6.05
N SER A 240 -40.30 -32.17 6.22
CA SER A 240 -41.03 -31.38 5.20
C SER A 240 -40.12 -30.82 4.14
N ARG A 241 -38.91 -30.39 4.52
CA ARG A 241 -37.91 -29.82 3.61
C ARG A 241 -37.11 -30.92 2.91
N ASP A 242 -36.70 -31.93 3.67
CA ASP A 242 -35.73 -32.96 3.23
C ASP A 242 -36.45 -34.24 2.75
N ALA A 243 -37.77 -34.16 2.47
CA ALA A 243 -38.57 -35.26 2.02
C ALA A 243 -37.98 -35.98 0.79
N GLY A 244 -37.74 -37.28 0.93
CA GLY A 244 -37.13 -38.11 -0.12
C GLY A 244 -35.59 -38.11 -0.12
N LEU A 245 -34.94 -37.42 0.80
CA LEU A 245 -33.48 -37.49 1.03
C LEU A 245 -33.18 -38.44 2.20
N THR A 246 -31.94 -38.92 2.23
CA THR A 246 -31.54 -39.92 3.25
C THR A 246 -31.22 -39.20 4.55
N GLU A 247 -31.97 -39.52 5.61
CA GLU A 247 -31.62 -39.11 6.97
C GLU A 247 -30.29 -39.76 7.40
N VAL A 248 -29.37 -38.92 7.87
CA VAL A 248 -28.05 -39.39 8.33
C VAL A 248 -28.03 -39.51 9.85
N PRO A 249 -27.22 -40.44 10.40
CA PRO A 249 -27.15 -40.69 11.87
C PRO A 249 -26.80 -39.43 12.68
N SER A 250 -26.16 -38.46 12.08
CA SER A 250 -25.82 -37.15 12.72
C SER A 250 -27.04 -36.25 12.90
N GLY A 251 -28.20 -36.55 12.29
CA GLY A 251 -29.36 -35.68 12.26
C GLY A 251 -29.18 -34.42 11.38
N ALA A 252 -28.13 -34.40 10.55
CA ALA A 252 -27.88 -33.28 9.62
C ALA A 252 -28.86 -33.33 8.42
N GLY A 253 -29.40 -32.20 8.02
CA GLY A 253 -30.37 -32.06 6.94
C GLY A 253 -29.79 -31.36 5.71
N TYR A 254 -30.67 -31.15 4.75
CA TYR A 254 -30.33 -30.59 3.42
C TYR A 254 -31.03 -29.26 3.22
N PRO A 255 -30.42 -28.13 3.63
CA PRO A 255 -31.07 -26.83 3.48
C PRO A 255 -31.34 -26.55 1.99
N ASN A 256 -32.49 -25.92 1.69
CA ASN A 256 -32.71 -25.38 0.38
C ASN A 256 -31.75 -24.20 0.15
N CYS A 257 -31.45 -23.87 -1.11
CA CYS A 257 -30.44 -22.86 -1.42
C CYS A 257 -30.79 -21.49 -0.90
N ARG A 258 -32.08 -21.15 -0.82
CA ARG A 258 -32.53 -19.86 -0.25
C ARG A 258 -32.21 -19.76 1.23
N GLU A 259 -32.57 -20.77 2.02
CA GLU A 259 -32.27 -20.83 3.45
C GLU A 259 -30.76 -20.88 3.67
N TRP A 260 -30.06 -21.74 2.93
CA TRP A 260 -28.61 -21.88 3.04
C TRP A 260 -27.85 -20.58 2.79
N TRP A 261 -28.37 -19.71 1.90
CA TRP A 261 -27.79 -18.39 1.67
C TRP A 261 -28.23 -17.37 2.70
N SER A 262 -29.54 -17.21 2.93
CA SER A 262 -30.13 -16.03 3.56
C SER A 262 -30.41 -16.16 5.05
N ASP A 263 -30.20 -17.31 5.70
CA ASP A 263 -30.38 -17.44 7.14
C ASP A 263 -29.45 -16.50 7.89
N GLY A 264 -30.01 -15.80 8.91
CA GLY A 264 -29.30 -14.75 9.62
C GLY A 264 -28.19 -15.23 10.55
N SER A 265 -28.16 -16.51 10.90
CA SER A 265 -27.21 -17.09 11.86
C SER A 265 -26.27 -18.12 11.24
N THR A 266 -26.82 -19.05 10.50
CA THR A 266 -26.13 -20.19 9.89
C THR A 266 -25.92 -20.05 8.38
N GLY A 267 -26.57 -19.05 7.78
CA GLY A 267 -26.51 -18.77 6.35
C GLY A 267 -25.12 -18.34 5.88
N LEU A 268 -24.77 -18.72 4.67
CA LEU A 268 -23.49 -18.38 4.06
C LEU A 268 -23.23 -16.89 4.00
N ARG A 269 -24.28 -16.09 3.70
CA ARG A 269 -24.18 -14.63 3.62
C ARG A 269 -23.69 -14.02 4.95
N ALA A 270 -24.31 -14.42 6.06
CA ALA A 270 -23.95 -13.91 7.39
C ALA A 270 -22.54 -14.32 7.80
N ARG A 271 -22.16 -15.57 7.53
CA ARG A 271 -20.85 -16.12 7.86
C ARG A 271 -19.72 -15.52 7.02
N LEU A 272 -19.96 -15.24 5.74
CA LEU A 272 -19.01 -14.53 4.88
C LEU A 272 -18.81 -13.08 5.34
N LEU A 273 -19.89 -12.40 5.71
CA LEU A 273 -19.80 -11.03 6.23
C LEU A 273 -19.01 -10.97 7.56
N ALA A 274 -19.09 -12.00 8.38
CA ALA A 274 -18.34 -12.10 9.63
C ALA A 274 -16.81 -12.25 9.43
N GLN A 275 -16.35 -12.63 8.22
CA GLN A 275 -14.92 -12.67 7.88
C GLN A 275 -14.35 -11.27 7.56
N VAL A 276 -15.20 -10.28 7.34
CA VAL A 276 -14.78 -8.93 6.93
C VAL A 276 -14.43 -8.10 8.17
N ASP A 277 -13.32 -7.35 8.08
CA ASP A 277 -12.95 -6.41 9.14
C ASP A 277 -14.08 -5.38 9.38
N PRO A 278 -14.62 -5.28 10.61
CA PRO A 278 -15.67 -4.31 10.95
C PRO A 278 -15.26 -2.85 10.68
N ASN A 279 -13.96 -2.53 10.78
CA ASN A 279 -13.44 -1.20 10.47
C ASN A 279 -13.53 -0.90 8.97
N LEU A 280 -13.30 -1.90 8.13
CA LEU A 280 -13.45 -1.78 6.68
C LEU A 280 -14.91 -1.51 6.32
N LEU A 281 -15.84 -2.29 6.87
CA LEU A 281 -17.28 -2.08 6.68
C LEU A 281 -17.74 -0.69 7.15
N SER A 282 -17.23 -0.22 8.28
CA SER A 282 -17.54 1.12 8.79
C SER A 282 -17.04 2.24 7.87
N ARG A 283 -15.82 2.10 7.33
CA ARG A 283 -15.26 3.06 6.36
C ARG A 283 -16.08 3.08 5.07
N MET A 284 -16.50 1.92 4.58
CA MET A 284 -17.35 1.80 3.40
C MET A 284 -18.74 2.41 3.64
N ALA A 285 -19.37 2.14 4.78
CA ALA A 285 -20.66 2.70 5.14
C ALA A 285 -20.61 4.24 5.25
N ASN A 286 -19.54 4.79 5.80
CA ASN A 286 -19.36 6.25 5.89
C ASN A 286 -19.16 6.89 4.50
N TRP A 287 -18.47 6.22 3.59
CA TRP A 287 -18.30 6.71 2.23
C TRP A 287 -19.57 6.56 1.41
N ALA A 288 -20.23 5.41 1.53
CA ALA A 288 -21.41 5.06 0.76
C ALA A 288 -22.72 5.72 1.23
N GLY A 289 -22.70 6.58 2.19
CA GLY A 289 -23.76 7.29 2.94
C GLY A 289 -25.23 7.34 2.43
N PHE A 290 -25.48 6.91 1.20
CA PHE A 290 -26.79 6.87 0.53
C PHE A 290 -27.21 5.47 0.07
N ILE A 291 -26.36 4.44 0.26
CA ILE A 291 -26.67 3.07 -0.12
C ILE A 291 -27.27 2.33 1.06
N SER A 292 -28.19 1.43 0.79
CA SER A 292 -28.68 0.53 1.81
C SER A 292 -27.53 -0.33 2.35
N ARG A 293 -27.51 -0.56 3.65
CA ARG A 293 -26.46 -1.39 4.29
C ARG A 293 -26.42 -2.80 3.66
N THR A 294 -27.55 -3.30 3.22
CA THR A 294 -27.70 -4.60 2.57
C THR A 294 -26.96 -4.68 1.23
N GLU A 295 -27.08 -3.64 0.40
CA GLU A 295 -26.38 -3.56 -0.89
C GLU A 295 -24.86 -3.44 -0.71
N LEU A 296 -24.44 -2.69 0.32
CA LEU A 296 -23.03 -2.58 0.67
C LEU A 296 -22.45 -3.93 1.11
N ASP A 297 -23.15 -4.63 2.01
CA ASP A 297 -22.75 -5.95 2.50
C ASP A 297 -22.66 -6.95 1.34
N ASP A 298 -23.63 -6.95 0.44
CA ASP A 298 -23.65 -7.83 -0.73
C ASP A 298 -22.50 -7.52 -1.70
N SER A 299 -22.16 -6.26 -1.89
CA SER A 299 -21.01 -5.85 -2.69
C SER A 299 -19.68 -6.41 -2.13
N VAL A 300 -19.51 -6.37 -0.81
CA VAL A 300 -18.32 -6.91 -0.16
C VAL A 300 -18.26 -8.43 -0.25
N ILE A 301 -19.38 -9.10 0.04
CA ILE A 301 -19.46 -10.57 -0.04
C ILE A 301 -19.20 -11.04 -1.48
N ARG A 302 -19.71 -10.31 -2.46
CA ARG A 302 -19.47 -10.59 -3.87
C ARG A 302 -17.98 -10.58 -4.24
N ALA A 303 -17.20 -9.64 -3.69
CA ALA A 303 -15.76 -9.61 -3.90
C ALA A 303 -15.05 -10.79 -3.24
N ILE A 304 -15.41 -11.11 -1.98
CA ILE A 304 -14.81 -12.21 -1.22
C ILE A 304 -15.16 -13.58 -1.81
N ALA A 305 -16.40 -13.73 -2.27
CA ALA A 305 -16.87 -14.96 -2.94
C ALA A 305 -16.43 -15.05 -4.40
N ALA A 306 -15.71 -14.06 -4.94
CA ALA A 306 -15.27 -14.07 -6.33
C ALA A 306 -14.30 -15.23 -6.61
N PRO A 307 -14.34 -15.84 -7.80
CA PRO A 307 -13.52 -17.01 -8.16
C PRO A 307 -12.02 -16.81 -8.01
N ARG A 308 -11.54 -15.58 -8.05
CA ARG A 308 -10.11 -15.24 -7.86
C ARG A 308 -9.61 -15.56 -6.45
N GLN A 309 -10.50 -15.56 -5.48
CA GLN A 309 -10.18 -15.78 -4.08
C GLN A 309 -10.44 -17.22 -3.62
N GLN A 310 -11.16 -17.97 -4.41
CA GLN A 310 -11.40 -19.39 -4.20
C GLN A 310 -10.46 -20.19 -5.10
N LYS A 311 -9.75 -21.16 -4.53
CA LYS A 311 -9.06 -22.20 -5.31
C LYS A 311 -10.10 -23.18 -5.88
N LEU A 312 -10.97 -22.69 -6.72
CA LEU A 312 -11.88 -23.54 -7.49
C LEU A 312 -11.07 -24.22 -8.59
N ASN A 313 -11.25 -25.50 -8.73
CA ASN A 313 -10.84 -26.22 -9.93
C ASN A 313 -11.69 -25.67 -11.09
N GLN A 314 -11.15 -24.67 -11.78
CA GLN A 314 -11.86 -23.74 -12.65
C GLN A 314 -12.39 -24.35 -13.97
N GLY A 315 -12.14 -25.63 -14.20
CA GLY A 315 -12.39 -26.20 -15.53
C GLY A 315 -13.86 -26.26 -15.93
N ALA A 316 -14.77 -26.55 -15.02
CA ALA A 316 -16.10 -27.02 -15.45
C ALA A 316 -17.25 -25.99 -15.29
N VAL A 317 -17.18 -25.06 -14.32
CA VAL A 317 -18.37 -24.27 -13.97
C VAL A 317 -18.39 -22.88 -14.61
N TYR A 318 -17.21 -22.28 -14.80
CA TYR A 318 -17.10 -20.90 -15.28
C TYR A 318 -16.66 -20.76 -16.74
N THR A 319 -15.95 -21.75 -17.29
CA THR A 319 -15.51 -21.73 -18.69
C THR A 319 -16.61 -22.14 -19.67
N ASP A 320 -17.54 -23.00 -19.26
CA ASP A 320 -18.61 -23.46 -20.14
C ASP A 320 -19.84 -22.53 -20.17
N TYR A 321 -20.00 -21.67 -19.16
CA TYR A 321 -21.12 -20.73 -19.07
C TYR A 321 -20.71 -19.25 -19.20
N GLY A 322 -19.43 -18.95 -19.16
CA GLY A 322 -18.88 -17.61 -19.27
C GLY A 322 -18.54 -17.22 -20.69
N GLY A 323 -19.54 -16.82 -21.45
CA GLY A 323 -19.34 -16.12 -22.72
C GLY A 323 -19.12 -17.05 -23.91
N GLN A 324 -20.20 -17.44 -24.55
CA GLN A 324 -20.14 -17.68 -25.98
C GLN A 324 -19.76 -16.35 -26.63
N ILE A 325 -18.48 -16.22 -26.95
CA ILE A 325 -18.04 -15.26 -27.95
C ILE A 325 -18.78 -15.65 -29.22
N ASP A 326 -19.70 -14.79 -29.63
CA ASP A 326 -20.47 -14.98 -30.86
C ASP A 326 -19.44 -15.02 -32.01
N LYS A 327 -19.20 -16.23 -32.55
CA LYS A 327 -18.16 -16.51 -33.53
C LYS A 327 -18.47 -15.96 -34.91
N THR A 328 -19.58 -15.22 -35.08
CA THR A 328 -20.12 -14.84 -36.39
C THR A 328 -19.77 -13.42 -36.85
N LEU A 329 -18.94 -12.65 -36.12
CA LEU A 329 -18.66 -11.28 -36.54
C LEU A 329 -17.17 -11.04 -36.83
N PRO A 330 -16.80 -10.62 -38.06
CA PRO A 330 -15.42 -10.29 -38.46
C PRO A 330 -14.81 -9.16 -37.65
N ASN A 331 -15.59 -8.33 -36.97
CA ASN A 331 -15.14 -7.24 -36.11
C ASN A 331 -14.70 -7.67 -34.71
N VAL A 332 -14.94 -8.95 -34.34
CA VAL A 332 -14.54 -9.49 -33.03
C VAL A 332 -13.03 -9.74 -33.00
N VAL A 333 -12.40 -10.09 -34.14
CA VAL A 333 -10.95 -10.36 -34.21
C VAL A 333 -10.13 -9.10 -33.95
N THR A 334 -10.57 -7.94 -34.45
CA THR A 334 -9.89 -6.66 -34.23
C THR A 334 -10.15 -6.11 -32.82
N ARG A 335 -11.36 -6.33 -32.26
CA ARG A 335 -11.62 -6.01 -30.86
C ARG A 335 -10.92 -6.98 -29.92
N ALA A 336 -10.96 -8.29 -30.20
CA ALA A 336 -10.26 -9.28 -29.39
C ALA A 336 -8.74 -9.10 -29.43
N ALA A 337 -8.15 -8.68 -30.55
CA ALA A 337 -6.72 -8.33 -30.60
C ALA A 337 -6.41 -7.05 -29.83
N GLY A 338 -7.32 -6.05 -29.83
CA GLY A 338 -7.23 -4.86 -29.03
C GLY A 338 -7.44 -5.17 -27.54
N ASP A 339 -8.46 -5.94 -27.20
CA ASP A 339 -8.81 -6.33 -25.85
C ASP A 339 -7.80 -7.30 -25.24
N VAL A 340 -7.22 -8.23 -26.02
CA VAL A 340 -6.12 -9.11 -25.58
C VAL A 340 -4.84 -8.31 -25.37
N GLY A 341 -4.51 -7.35 -26.24
CA GLY A 341 -3.38 -6.46 -26.07
C GLY A 341 -3.53 -5.55 -24.84
N MET A 342 -4.73 -5.00 -24.62
CA MET A 342 -5.05 -4.20 -23.44
C MET A 342 -5.18 -5.08 -22.17
N ALA A 343 -5.77 -6.26 -22.26
CA ALA A 343 -5.87 -7.19 -21.13
C ALA A 343 -4.51 -7.71 -20.69
N VAL A 344 -3.61 -8.02 -21.62
CA VAL A 344 -2.22 -8.43 -21.31
C VAL A 344 -1.43 -7.26 -20.73
N GLY A 345 -1.63 -6.03 -21.23
CA GLY A 345 -1.08 -4.81 -20.66
C GLY A 345 -1.66 -4.49 -19.28
N ALA A 346 -2.97 -4.64 -19.11
CA ALA A 346 -3.68 -4.42 -17.86
C ALA A 346 -3.29 -5.45 -16.77
N ILE A 347 -3.18 -6.73 -17.11
CA ILE A 347 -2.79 -7.81 -16.18
C ILE A 347 -1.39 -7.57 -15.58
N GLY A 348 -0.48 -6.89 -16.30
CA GLY A 348 0.85 -6.55 -15.81
C GLY A 348 0.93 -5.17 -15.14
N LEU A 349 0.18 -4.18 -15.63
CA LEU A 349 0.25 -2.80 -15.16
C LEU A 349 -0.55 -2.55 -13.88
N PHE A 350 -1.74 -3.15 -13.72
CA PHE A 350 -2.56 -2.91 -12.54
C PHE A 350 -1.93 -3.40 -11.24
N PRO A 351 -1.45 -4.65 -11.13
CA PRO A 351 -0.73 -5.09 -9.95
C PRO A 351 0.55 -4.29 -9.70
N ALA A 352 1.25 -3.87 -10.76
CA ALA A 352 2.48 -3.08 -10.63
C ALA A 352 2.22 -1.70 -10.02
N MET A 353 1.11 -1.05 -10.34
CA MET A 353 0.75 0.27 -9.78
C MET A 353 0.34 0.19 -8.31
N ASP A 354 -0.46 -0.80 -7.95
CA ASP A 354 -0.83 -1.02 -6.54
C ASP A 354 0.39 -1.40 -5.69
N VAL A 355 1.28 -2.24 -6.22
CA VAL A 355 2.57 -2.55 -5.59
C VAL A 355 3.44 -1.28 -5.45
N MET A 356 3.49 -0.42 -6.46
CA MET A 356 4.27 0.83 -6.43
C MET A 356 3.77 1.76 -5.32
N ARG A 357 2.47 1.90 -5.15
CA ARG A 357 1.85 2.71 -4.09
C ARG A 357 2.22 2.24 -2.69
N GLN A 358 2.39 0.94 -2.48
CA GLN A 358 2.81 0.36 -1.21
C GLN A 358 4.33 0.33 -1.06
N ALA A 359 5.04 -0.01 -2.13
CA ALA A 359 6.50 -0.18 -2.10
C ALA A 359 7.27 1.14 -1.98
N LEU A 360 6.77 2.24 -2.56
CA LEU A 360 7.48 3.53 -2.52
C LEU A 360 7.63 4.10 -1.10
N PRO A 361 6.61 4.14 -0.23
CA PRO A 361 6.80 4.54 1.17
C PRO A 361 7.77 3.63 1.94
N MET A 362 7.72 2.30 1.69
CA MET A 362 8.67 1.36 2.28
C MET A 362 10.11 1.64 1.82
N ALA A 363 10.30 1.86 0.52
CA ALA A 363 11.61 2.22 -0.05
C ALA A 363 12.12 3.54 0.55
N LEU A 364 11.24 4.51 0.75
CA LEU A 364 11.59 5.77 1.41
C LEU A 364 12.05 5.56 2.85
N SER A 365 11.39 4.69 3.60
CA SER A 365 11.77 4.34 4.97
C SER A 365 13.17 3.70 5.03
N LEU A 366 13.49 2.83 4.06
CA LEU A 366 14.84 2.27 3.90
C LEU A 366 15.88 3.34 3.55
N LEU A 367 15.53 4.30 2.68
CA LEU A 367 16.44 5.42 2.33
C LEU A 367 16.71 6.34 3.53
N LYS A 368 15.70 6.63 4.35
CA LYS A 368 15.85 7.39 5.59
C LYS A 368 16.81 6.67 6.56
N MET A 369 16.63 5.37 6.74
CA MET A 369 17.54 4.54 7.54
C MET A 369 18.96 4.58 6.98
N ALA A 370 19.14 4.36 5.68
CA ALA A 370 20.45 4.37 5.02
C ALA A 370 21.16 5.72 5.18
N LEU A 371 20.42 6.83 5.05
CA LEU A 371 20.97 8.17 5.30
C LEU A 371 21.54 8.26 6.72
N VAL A 372 20.78 7.85 7.75
CA VAL A 372 21.22 7.88 9.15
C VAL A 372 22.49 7.06 9.34
N ILE A 373 22.57 5.87 8.75
CA ILE A 373 23.73 4.99 8.82
C ILE A 373 24.97 5.64 8.19
N CYS A 374 24.80 6.39 7.09
CA CYS A 374 25.89 7.02 6.36
C CYS A 374 26.44 8.31 7.03
N ILE A 375 25.68 8.93 7.93
CA ILE A 375 26.05 10.21 8.57
C ILE A 375 27.48 10.21 9.13
N PRO A 376 27.92 9.24 9.95
CA PRO A 376 29.25 9.26 10.52
C PRO A 376 30.36 9.29 9.46
N ILE A 377 30.18 8.50 8.41
CA ILE A 377 31.17 8.38 7.34
C ILE A 377 31.20 9.69 6.52
N VAL A 378 30.03 10.26 6.22
CA VAL A 378 29.92 11.52 5.46
C VAL A 378 30.53 12.69 6.24
N LEU A 379 30.37 12.73 7.57
CA LEU A 379 31.00 13.75 8.42
C LEU A 379 32.52 13.65 8.41
N VAL A 380 33.08 12.45 8.49
CA VAL A 380 34.53 12.23 8.43
C VAL A 380 35.09 12.59 7.07
N ILE A 381 34.49 12.08 5.96
CA ILE A 381 34.94 12.38 4.58
C ILE A 381 34.79 13.89 4.31
N GLY A 382 33.71 14.49 4.79
CA GLY A 382 33.42 15.90 4.64
C GLY A 382 34.24 16.83 5.51
N THR A 383 35.26 16.33 6.23
CA THR A 383 36.18 17.11 7.10
C THR A 383 35.45 17.96 8.15
N TYR A 384 34.30 17.50 8.63
CA TYR A 384 33.41 18.19 9.58
C TYR A 384 33.05 19.62 9.17
N ASP A 385 32.97 19.89 7.86
CA ASP A 385 32.64 21.20 7.36
C ASP A 385 31.13 21.48 7.58
N LEU A 386 30.80 22.68 8.06
CA LEU A 386 29.46 23.15 8.31
C LEU A 386 28.59 23.09 7.03
N LYS A 387 29.20 23.36 5.87
CA LYS A 387 28.50 23.25 4.58
C LYS A 387 27.99 21.84 4.31
N ASN A 388 28.81 20.82 4.60
CA ASN A 388 28.42 19.42 4.44
C ASN A 388 27.34 19.03 5.45
N LEU A 389 27.43 19.50 6.69
CA LEU A 389 26.41 19.29 7.72
C LEU A 389 25.05 19.85 7.26
N VAL A 390 25.03 21.13 6.80
CA VAL A 390 23.81 21.75 6.29
C VAL A 390 23.26 20.99 5.07
N THR A 391 24.13 20.57 4.15
CA THR A 391 23.71 19.81 2.96
C THR A 391 23.03 18.49 3.35
N VAL A 392 23.61 17.71 4.26
CA VAL A 392 23.00 16.46 4.74
C VAL A 392 21.70 16.74 5.47
N SER A 393 21.62 17.82 6.25
CA SER A 393 20.39 18.24 6.93
C SER A 393 19.26 18.57 5.96
N VAL A 394 19.57 19.27 4.86
CA VAL A 394 18.58 19.56 3.81
C VAL A 394 18.15 18.29 3.06
N VAL A 395 19.10 17.37 2.83
CA VAL A 395 18.78 16.07 2.23
C VAL A 395 17.85 15.26 3.14
N GLN A 396 18.13 15.27 4.46
CA GLN A 396 17.25 14.62 5.43
C GLN A 396 15.85 15.24 5.39
N PHE A 397 15.74 16.55 5.48
CA PHE A 397 14.46 17.25 5.37
C PHE A 397 13.74 16.91 4.07
N ALA A 398 14.46 16.88 2.95
CA ALA A 398 13.91 16.55 1.65
C ALA A 398 13.26 15.16 1.62
N LEU A 399 13.96 14.15 2.16
CA LEU A 399 13.44 12.77 2.23
C LEU A 399 12.22 12.67 3.16
N PHE A 400 12.22 13.39 4.28
CA PHE A 400 11.06 13.39 5.18
C PHE A 400 9.85 14.05 4.55
N PHE A 401 10.06 15.11 3.77
CA PHE A 401 8.97 15.84 3.11
C PHE A 401 8.35 15.07 1.93
N VAL A 402 9.01 14.02 1.42
CA VAL A 402 8.42 13.13 0.40
C VAL A 402 7.15 12.44 0.91
N ASP A 403 7.02 12.18 2.22
CA ASP A 403 5.80 11.63 2.81
C ASP A 403 4.56 12.51 2.51
N PHE A 404 4.72 13.85 2.54
CA PHE A 404 3.66 14.79 2.16
C PHE A 404 3.19 14.58 0.72
N TRP A 405 4.14 14.42 -0.22
CA TRP A 405 3.79 14.20 -1.63
C TRP A 405 3.05 12.88 -1.86
N PHE A 406 3.41 11.83 -1.14
CA PHE A 406 2.68 10.58 -1.20
C PHE A 406 1.27 10.69 -0.63
N GLN A 407 1.08 11.40 0.48
CA GLN A 407 -0.25 11.64 1.03
C GLN A 407 -1.11 12.51 0.12
N LEU A 408 -0.52 13.54 -0.47
CA LEU A 408 -1.20 14.38 -1.46
C LEU A 408 -1.62 13.59 -2.70
N ALA A 409 -0.72 12.73 -3.22
CA ALA A 409 -1.01 11.88 -4.36
C ALA A 409 -2.17 10.91 -4.07
N ARG A 410 -2.20 10.31 -2.87
CA ARG A 410 -3.30 9.44 -2.43
C ARG A 410 -4.63 10.18 -2.36
N TRP A 411 -4.62 11.39 -1.80
CA TRP A 411 -5.83 12.20 -1.70
C TRP A 411 -6.35 12.62 -3.07
N VAL A 412 -5.48 13.07 -3.97
CA VAL A 412 -5.86 13.45 -5.34
C VAL A 412 -6.39 12.25 -6.12
N ASP A 413 -5.73 11.10 -6.05
CA ASP A 413 -6.18 9.86 -6.69
C ASP A 413 -7.59 9.47 -6.22
N SER A 414 -7.82 9.47 -4.92
CA SER A 414 -9.15 9.16 -4.35
C SER A 414 -10.20 10.19 -4.73
N THR A 415 -9.84 11.48 -4.77
CA THR A 415 -10.77 12.55 -5.18
C THR A 415 -11.12 12.46 -6.67
N ILE A 416 -10.16 12.11 -7.53
CA ILE A 416 -10.41 11.88 -8.96
C ILE A 416 -11.32 10.65 -9.14
N LEU A 417 -11.07 9.56 -8.41
CA LEU A 417 -11.94 8.39 -8.42
C LEU A 417 -13.34 8.74 -7.97
N ASP A 418 -13.50 9.50 -6.89
CA ASP A 418 -14.79 9.94 -6.39
C ASP A 418 -15.51 10.86 -7.40
N ALA A 419 -14.79 11.78 -8.03
CA ALA A 419 -15.36 12.69 -9.03
C ALA A 419 -15.80 11.99 -10.33
N LEU A 420 -15.05 10.98 -10.77
CA LEU A 420 -15.35 10.26 -12.02
C LEU A 420 -16.39 9.16 -11.82
N TYR A 421 -16.41 8.52 -10.66
CA TYR A 421 -17.17 7.32 -10.39
C TYR A 421 -17.98 7.39 -9.10
N GLY A 422 -17.86 8.48 -8.34
CA GLY A 422 -18.44 8.63 -7.02
C GLY A 422 -19.97 8.63 -7.06
N TRP A 423 -20.56 8.12 -6.01
CA TRP A 423 -21.99 7.99 -5.79
C TRP A 423 -22.68 9.33 -5.47
N GLY A 424 -21.91 10.42 -5.33
CA GLY A 424 -22.38 11.71 -4.83
C GLY A 424 -23.27 12.53 -5.77
N TRP A 425 -23.43 12.15 -7.02
CA TRP A 425 -24.28 12.85 -8.00
C TRP A 425 -25.62 12.14 -8.18
N GLY A 426 -26.44 12.33 -7.20
CA GLY A 426 -27.80 11.96 -6.99
C GLY A 426 -28.66 11.47 -8.16
N TYR A 427 -29.61 10.62 -7.80
CA TYR A 427 -30.81 10.23 -8.54
C TYR A 427 -30.59 9.54 -9.90
N ASN A 428 -30.89 8.27 -9.95
CA ASN A 428 -31.13 7.49 -11.18
C ASN A 428 -29.94 7.36 -12.15
N ARG A 429 -28.74 7.07 -11.67
CA ARG A 429 -27.80 6.38 -12.53
C ARG A 429 -27.79 4.92 -12.16
N PRO A 430 -28.18 4.03 -13.12
CA PRO A 430 -27.86 2.63 -13.01
C PRO A 430 -26.35 2.56 -12.80
N MET A 431 -25.91 1.73 -11.87
CA MET A 431 -24.53 1.42 -11.52
C MET A 431 -23.54 2.04 -12.50
N THR A 432 -23.00 3.21 -12.15
CA THR A 432 -21.88 3.77 -12.91
C THR A 432 -20.81 2.68 -12.91
N ASN A 433 -20.10 2.50 -14.01
CA ASN A 433 -19.12 1.44 -14.28
C ASN A 433 -18.02 1.27 -13.19
N PHE A 434 -18.15 1.93 -12.05
CA PHE A 434 -17.30 1.81 -10.88
C PHE A 434 -18.09 1.21 -9.72
N ASP A 435 -17.93 -0.08 -9.56
CA ASP A 435 -18.17 -0.76 -8.30
C ASP A 435 -16.84 -0.78 -7.54
N PRO A 436 -16.71 -0.15 -6.36
CA PRO A 436 -15.47 -0.16 -5.59
C PRO A 436 -15.04 -1.57 -5.21
N VAL A 437 -15.95 -2.52 -5.27
CA VAL A 437 -15.73 -3.93 -4.95
C VAL A 437 -15.39 -4.75 -6.19
N MET A 438 -16.11 -4.56 -7.31
CA MET A 438 -15.94 -5.35 -8.53
C MET A 438 -14.95 -4.76 -9.53
N GLY A 439 -14.49 -3.52 -9.30
CA GLY A 439 -13.58 -2.81 -10.19
C GLY A 439 -14.28 -2.18 -11.40
N LEU A 440 -13.48 -1.53 -12.23
CA LEU A 440 -13.96 -0.86 -13.42
C LEU A 440 -14.27 -1.90 -14.51
N ASN A 441 -15.47 -1.90 -15.01
CA ASN A 441 -15.81 -2.63 -16.24
C ASN A 441 -15.23 -1.96 -17.50
N ASN A 442 -14.57 -0.81 -17.34
CA ASN A 442 -13.95 -0.07 -18.43
C ASN A 442 -12.43 -0.09 -18.31
N ALA A 443 -11.79 -1.10 -18.91
CA ALA A 443 -10.35 -1.31 -18.89
C ALA A 443 -9.52 -0.07 -19.32
N PHE A 444 -10.07 0.77 -20.19
CA PHE A 444 -9.40 1.99 -20.64
C PHE A 444 -9.42 3.10 -19.58
N GLY A 445 -10.53 3.28 -18.86
CA GLY A 445 -10.63 4.23 -17.76
C GLY A 445 -9.69 3.86 -16.60
N ASP A 446 -9.61 2.58 -16.27
CA ASP A 446 -8.67 2.05 -15.27
C ASP A 446 -7.22 2.27 -15.66
N LEU A 447 -6.87 2.03 -16.93
CA LEU A 447 -5.53 2.25 -17.44
C LEU A 447 -5.12 3.72 -17.31
N LEU A 448 -5.99 4.64 -17.71
CA LEU A 448 -5.76 6.08 -17.63
C LEU A 448 -5.56 6.53 -16.18
N LEU A 449 -6.43 6.12 -15.28
CA LEU A 449 -6.35 6.47 -13.86
C LEU A 449 -5.08 5.92 -13.20
N ASN A 450 -4.72 4.68 -13.49
CA ASN A 450 -3.49 4.10 -12.98
C ASN A 450 -2.25 4.80 -13.53
N PHE A 451 -2.27 5.23 -14.79
CA PHE A 451 -1.19 6.03 -15.36
C PHE A 451 -1.06 7.40 -14.69
N VAL A 452 -2.18 8.08 -14.43
CA VAL A 452 -2.19 9.37 -13.71
C VAL A 452 -1.66 9.17 -12.29
N MET A 453 -2.11 8.16 -11.58
CA MET A 453 -1.64 7.83 -10.24
C MET A 453 -0.13 7.57 -10.22
N ALA A 454 0.37 6.70 -11.10
CA ALA A 454 1.80 6.42 -11.19
C ALA A 454 2.61 7.67 -11.47
N THR A 455 2.13 8.52 -12.37
CA THR A 455 2.75 9.80 -12.67
C THR A 455 2.82 10.68 -11.43
N MET A 456 1.77 10.78 -10.64
CA MET A 456 1.75 11.58 -9.41
C MET A 456 2.71 11.04 -8.36
N PHE A 457 2.75 9.72 -8.13
CA PHE A 457 3.67 9.11 -7.17
C PHE A 457 5.15 9.21 -7.56
N LEU A 458 5.44 9.35 -8.84
CA LEU A 458 6.81 9.49 -9.37
C LEU A 458 7.20 10.95 -9.57
N VAL A 459 6.35 11.70 -10.28
CA VAL A 459 6.69 13.06 -10.76
C VAL A 459 6.69 14.05 -9.61
N LEU A 460 5.74 13.99 -8.67
CA LEU A 460 5.68 14.97 -7.59
C LEU A 460 6.89 14.88 -6.65
N PRO A 461 7.27 13.70 -6.10
CA PRO A 461 8.50 13.60 -5.32
C PRO A 461 9.76 13.90 -6.14
N GLY A 462 9.79 13.46 -7.40
CA GLY A 462 10.90 13.75 -8.31
C GLY A 462 11.07 15.24 -8.59
N PHE A 463 9.98 15.96 -8.85
CA PHE A 463 9.96 17.41 -8.99
C PHE A 463 10.47 18.10 -7.72
N TRP A 464 10.01 17.68 -6.56
CA TRP A 464 10.47 18.20 -5.28
C TRP A 464 11.99 18.05 -5.12
N LEU A 465 12.52 16.86 -5.33
CA LEU A 465 13.94 16.60 -5.23
C LEU A 465 14.75 17.38 -6.27
N ALA A 466 14.22 17.53 -7.49
CA ALA A 466 14.83 18.35 -8.54
C ALA A 466 14.84 19.86 -8.18
N ALA A 467 13.75 20.36 -7.59
CA ALA A 467 13.67 21.75 -7.15
C ALA A 467 14.72 22.07 -6.07
N LEU A 468 14.97 21.14 -5.15
CA LEU A 468 16.02 21.28 -4.14
C LEU A 468 17.43 21.28 -4.75
N THR A 469 17.67 20.51 -5.81
CA THR A 469 18.96 20.57 -6.52
C THR A 469 19.17 21.92 -7.21
N TRP A 470 18.11 22.55 -7.66
CA TRP A 470 18.14 23.88 -8.28
C TRP A 470 18.53 24.96 -7.28
N VAL A 471 18.13 24.81 -6.01
CA VAL A 471 18.49 25.74 -4.92
C VAL A 471 19.96 25.55 -4.48
N GLY A 472 20.74 24.69 -5.13
CA GLY A 472 22.17 24.51 -4.87
C GLY A 472 22.54 23.35 -3.95
N VAL A 473 21.55 22.54 -3.57
CA VAL A 473 21.79 21.29 -2.86
C VAL A 473 22.13 20.20 -3.87
N ARG A 474 23.34 19.67 -3.86
CA ARG A 474 23.74 18.57 -4.78
C ARG A 474 23.07 17.25 -4.42
N ALA A 475 21.77 17.17 -4.59
CA ALA A 475 20.97 15.95 -4.37
C ALA A 475 20.88 15.05 -5.62
N ALA A 476 21.66 15.34 -6.68
CA ALA A 476 21.60 14.64 -7.97
C ALA A 476 21.74 13.11 -7.85
N GLY A 477 22.51 12.61 -6.89
CA GLY A 477 22.67 11.19 -6.61
C GLY A 477 21.38 10.54 -6.05
N ILE A 478 20.64 11.27 -5.23
CA ILE A 478 19.39 10.77 -4.62
C ILE A 478 18.26 10.74 -5.65
N VAL A 479 18.19 11.78 -6.50
CA VAL A 479 17.22 11.85 -7.61
C VAL A 479 17.45 10.70 -8.59
N SER A 480 18.70 10.40 -8.94
CA SER A 480 19.02 9.29 -9.84
C SER A 480 18.73 7.92 -9.22
N ALA A 481 19.04 7.71 -7.95
CA ALA A 481 18.74 6.48 -7.23
C ALA A 481 17.23 6.25 -7.12
N PHE A 482 16.45 7.28 -6.79
CA PHE A 482 14.99 7.22 -6.73
C PHE A 482 14.38 6.96 -8.12
N SER A 483 14.84 7.67 -9.17
CA SER A 483 14.40 7.47 -10.54
C SER A 483 14.75 6.06 -11.08
N ASN A 484 15.88 5.50 -10.70
CA ASN A 484 16.27 4.16 -11.13
C ASN A 484 15.49 3.08 -10.38
N SER A 485 15.27 3.21 -9.08
CA SER A 485 14.46 2.26 -8.32
C SER A 485 13.00 2.22 -8.80
N THR A 486 12.46 3.35 -9.23
CA THR A 486 11.11 3.42 -9.83
C THR A 486 11.05 2.82 -11.23
N LYS A 487 12.08 3.01 -12.05
CA LYS A 487 12.21 2.33 -13.37
C LYS A 487 12.35 0.83 -13.21
N ASP A 488 13.12 0.38 -12.22
CA ASP A 488 13.30 -1.04 -11.93
C ASP A 488 12.02 -1.69 -11.42
N ALA A 489 11.26 -1.00 -10.56
CA ALA A 489 9.94 -1.45 -10.12
C ALA A 489 8.93 -1.52 -11.28
N ALA A 490 8.90 -0.51 -12.15
CA ALA A 490 8.07 -0.51 -13.36
C ALA A 490 8.47 -1.61 -14.35
N SER A 491 9.78 -1.86 -14.51
CA SER A 491 10.30 -2.91 -15.41
C SER A 491 10.08 -4.31 -14.85
N ALA A 492 10.07 -4.49 -13.53
CA ALA A 492 9.76 -5.76 -12.88
C ALA A 492 8.28 -6.14 -13.08
N GLY A 493 7.37 -5.16 -12.99
CA GLY A 493 5.95 -5.36 -13.31
C GLY A 493 5.71 -5.68 -14.80
N GLY A 494 6.49 -5.09 -15.71
CA GLY A 494 6.38 -5.32 -17.16
C GLY A 494 7.02 -6.63 -17.67
N LYS A 495 7.87 -7.29 -16.90
CA LYS A 495 8.53 -8.55 -17.30
C LYS A 495 7.68 -9.81 -17.08
N GLY A 496 6.58 -9.73 -16.30
CA GLY A 496 5.66 -10.83 -16.09
C GLY A 496 5.08 -11.44 -17.39
N PRO A 497 4.62 -10.65 -18.36
CA PRO A 497 4.09 -11.15 -19.63
C PRO A 497 5.15 -11.74 -20.56
N ALA A 498 6.38 -11.23 -20.51
CA ALA A 498 7.45 -11.69 -21.42
C ALA A 498 7.95 -13.12 -21.11
N ILE A 499 7.88 -13.53 -19.85
CA ILE A 499 8.28 -14.89 -19.42
C ILE A 499 7.23 -15.92 -19.85
N ILE A 500 5.95 -15.54 -19.94
CA ILE A 500 4.88 -16.42 -20.39
C ILE A 500 4.95 -16.64 -21.89
N SER A 501 5.31 -15.61 -22.68
CA SER A 501 5.41 -15.72 -24.14
C SER A 501 6.61 -16.53 -24.63
N SER A 502 7.69 -16.60 -23.84
CA SER A 502 8.89 -17.36 -24.19
C SER A 502 8.78 -18.87 -23.89
N LYS A 503 7.78 -19.30 -23.11
CA LYS A 503 7.51 -20.72 -22.83
C LYS A 503 6.41 -21.32 -23.70
N LEU A 504 5.81 -20.53 -24.60
CA LEU A 504 4.77 -20.95 -25.54
C LEU A 504 5.26 -20.99 -26.99
N LYS A 505 6.59 -20.97 -27.21
CA LYS A 505 7.20 -21.26 -28.51
C LYS A 505 7.89 -22.62 -28.49
#